data_38117a8cb4159ad1f05499544d4f7f40
#
_entry.id   38117a8cb4159ad1f05499544d4f7f40
#
_cell.length_a   1.000
_cell.length_b   1.000
_cell.length_c   1.000
_cell.angle_alpha   90.00
_cell.angle_beta   90.00
_cell.angle_gamma   90.00
#
_symmetry.space_group_name_H-M   'P 1'
#
loop_
_entity.id
_entity.type
_entity.pdbx_description
1 polymer ?
#
loop_
_entity_poly.entity_id
_entity_poly.type
_entity_poly.pdbx_seq_one_letter_code
_entity_poly.pdbx_strand_id
1 'polypeptide(L)'
;MPPVESWKVRPESAYLHLCSNETIGGVEFMDWPDTALLGAPDVPLVVDASSHFLSRPMDVTRCGMMYAGAQKNAGPAGVTMVIARRDLIGHALPICPSAFDYANVAADHSRYNTPPTFAIYVAGLVFKWVKANGGVAGMEAANKAKADLLYGYLDNTSFYRNPIHAPVRSRMNVP
;
A
#
# COMPACT_ATOMS: atom_id res chain seq x y z
N MET A 1 -15.38 8.79 -5.02
CA MET A 1 -14.61 9.08 -3.79
C MET A 1 -14.80 10.56 -3.47
N PRO A 2 -15.14 10.95 -2.23
CA PRO A 2 -15.20 12.36 -1.85
C PRO A 2 -13.83 13.03 -2.01
N PRO A 3 -13.77 14.33 -2.36
CA PRO A 3 -12.50 15.05 -2.40
C PRO A 3 -11.77 14.96 -1.05
N VAL A 4 -10.47 14.74 -1.08
CA VAL A 4 -9.66 14.56 0.15
C VAL A 4 -9.75 15.80 1.05
N GLU A 5 -9.83 16.99 0.46
CA GLU A 5 -9.93 18.27 1.16
C GLU A 5 -11.24 18.41 1.97
N SER A 6 -12.24 17.58 1.66
CA SER A 6 -13.51 17.53 2.41
C SER A 6 -13.44 16.63 3.66
N TRP A 7 -12.35 15.88 3.84
CA TRP A 7 -12.22 14.97 4.95
C TRP A 7 -11.96 15.74 6.25
N LYS A 8 -12.45 15.18 7.34
CA LYS A 8 -12.22 15.71 8.68
C LYS A 8 -11.53 14.63 9.50
N VAL A 9 -10.30 14.91 9.89
CA VAL A 9 -9.54 14.05 10.80
C VAL A 9 -9.60 14.67 12.19
N ARG A 10 -9.95 13.87 13.19
CA ARG A 10 -9.96 14.33 14.58
C ARG A 10 -8.51 14.39 15.09
N PRO A 11 -8.07 15.52 15.68
CA PRO A 11 -6.70 15.69 16.15
C PRO A 11 -6.26 14.65 17.21
N GLU A 12 -7.22 14.12 17.97
CA GLU A 12 -6.98 13.10 19.01
C GLU A 12 -6.94 11.67 18.44
N SER A 13 -7.06 11.47 17.14
CA SER A 13 -6.99 10.15 16.53
C SER A 13 -5.59 9.56 16.66
N ALA A 14 -5.50 8.27 16.97
CA ALA A 14 -4.21 7.60 17.05
C ALA A 14 -3.52 7.46 15.68
N TYR A 15 -4.30 7.34 14.61
CA TYR A 15 -3.83 7.31 13.22
C TYR A 15 -4.99 7.54 12.24
N LEU A 16 -4.68 7.90 11.01
CA LEU A 16 -5.57 7.83 9.86
C LEU A 16 -5.20 6.59 9.02
N HIS A 17 -6.10 5.64 8.87
CA HIS A 17 -5.86 4.46 8.03
C HIS A 17 -6.41 4.66 6.62
N LEU A 18 -5.62 4.30 5.62
CA LEU A 18 -5.97 4.38 4.21
C LEU A 18 -5.63 3.07 3.49
N CYS A 19 -6.59 2.48 2.80
CA CYS A 19 -6.32 1.50 1.75
C CYS A 19 -6.02 2.27 0.46
N SER A 20 -4.74 2.35 0.07
CA SER A 20 -4.31 3.24 -1.02
C SER A 20 -4.61 2.71 -2.41
N ASN A 21 -4.96 1.43 -2.55
CA ASN A 21 -5.56 0.84 -3.73
C ASN A 21 -6.63 -0.18 -3.34
N GLU A 22 -7.88 0.17 -3.54
CA GLU A 22 -9.00 -0.68 -3.18
C GLU A 22 -9.21 -1.74 -4.28
N THR A 23 -8.97 -3.00 -3.93
CA THR A 23 -8.88 -4.11 -4.88
C THR A 23 -10.22 -4.44 -5.54
N ILE A 24 -11.32 -4.36 -4.79
CA ILE A 24 -12.66 -4.75 -5.26
C ILE A 24 -13.31 -3.61 -6.03
N GLY A 25 -13.27 -2.41 -5.46
CA GLY A 25 -13.86 -1.22 -6.05
C GLY A 25 -13.01 -0.56 -7.14
N GLY A 26 -11.77 -1.00 -7.37
CA GLY A 26 -10.92 -0.48 -8.45
C GLY A 26 -10.54 1.00 -8.29
N VAL A 27 -10.44 1.50 -7.06
CA VAL A 27 -10.10 2.89 -6.75
C VAL A 27 -8.67 2.96 -6.21
N GLU A 28 -7.85 3.84 -6.79
CA GLU A 28 -6.47 4.07 -6.36
C GLU A 28 -6.24 5.53 -5.99
N PHE A 29 -5.54 5.75 -4.87
CA PHE A 29 -5.01 7.05 -4.50
C PHE A 29 -3.65 7.24 -5.18
N MET A 30 -3.59 8.10 -6.19
CA MET A 30 -2.33 8.42 -6.87
C MET A 30 -1.40 9.24 -5.98
N ASP A 31 -1.96 10.05 -5.10
CA ASP A 31 -1.28 10.76 -4.03
C ASP A 31 -2.02 10.55 -2.70
N TRP A 32 -1.28 10.57 -1.58
CA TRP A 32 -1.85 10.32 -0.26
C TRP A 32 -2.23 11.63 0.43
N PRO A 33 -3.30 11.61 1.24
CA PRO A 33 -3.69 12.77 2.01
C PRO A 33 -2.56 13.19 2.96
N ASP A 34 -2.42 14.49 3.13
CA ASP A 34 -1.58 15.08 4.17
C ASP A 34 -2.45 15.37 5.39
N THR A 35 -2.20 14.68 6.50
CA THR A 35 -2.96 14.85 7.73
C THR A 35 -2.85 16.25 8.32
N ALA A 36 -1.72 16.95 8.07
CA ALA A 36 -1.55 18.33 8.48
C ALA A 36 -2.54 19.27 7.77
N LEU A 37 -2.75 19.07 6.46
CA LEU A 37 -3.73 19.84 5.68
C LEU A 37 -5.17 19.50 6.08
N LEU A 38 -5.39 18.36 6.72
CA LEU A 38 -6.69 17.93 7.25
C LEU A 38 -6.91 18.35 8.72
N GLY A 39 -6.04 19.23 9.26
CA GLY A 39 -6.17 19.77 10.62
C GLY A 39 -5.67 18.86 11.73
N ALA A 40 -4.90 17.82 11.39
CA ALA A 40 -4.40 16.82 12.34
C ALA A 40 -2.91 16.50 12.10
N PRO A 41 -1.97 17.47 12.27
CA PRO A 41 -0.56 17.33 11.90
C PRO A 41 0.16 16.21 12.66
N ASP A 42 -0.27 15.90 13.88
CA ASP A 42 0.36 14.88 14.73
C ASP A 42 -0.22 13.48 14.50
N VAL A 43 -1.27 13.34 13.69
CA VAL A 43 -1.92 12.06 13.40
C VAL A 43 -1.18 11.36 12.26
N PRO A 44 -0.50 10.23 12.52
CA PRO A 44 0.23 9.53 11.48
C PRO A 44 -0.72 8.86 10.46
N LEU A 45 -0.34 8.91 9.19
CA LEU A 45 -1.00 8.14 8.13
C LEU A 45 -0.52 6.69 8.17
N VAL A 46 -1.44 5.73 8.18
CA VAL A 46 -1.19 4.30 8.05
C VAL A 46 -1.77 3.81 6.73
N VAL A 47 -0.94 3.19 5.90
CA VAL A 47 -1.29 2.84 4.52
C VAL A 47 -1.27 1.33 4.32
N ASP A 48 -2.40 0.76 3.88
CA ASP A 48 -2.43 -0.55 3.23
C ASP A 48 -2.13 -0.39 1.74
N ALA A 49 -0.97 -0.89 1.32
CA ALA A 49 -0.52 -0.88 -0.06
C ALA A 49 -0.54 -2.28 -0.71
N SER A 50 -1.19 -3.26 -0.11
CA SER A 50 -1.08 -4.67 -0.48
C SER A 50 -1.35 -4.94 -1.96
N SER A 51 -2.33 -4.26 -2.57
CA SER A 51 -2.71 -4.57 -3.96
C SER A 51 -1.93 -3.79 -5.02
N HIS A 52 -1.08 -2.84 -4.62
CA HIS A 52 -0.26 -2.07 -5.57
C HIS A 52 1.19 -1.82 -5.09
N PHE A 53 1.63 -2.47 -4.03
CA PHE A 53 3.02 -2.40 -3.59
C PHE A 53 3.97 -2.79 -4.73
N LEU A 54 5.02 -1.99 -4.96
CA LEU A 54 5.98 -2.12 -6.08
C LEU A 54 5.39 -1.84 -7.49
N SER A 55 4.16 -1.39 -7.62
CA SER A 55 3.56 -1.08 -8.93
C SER A 55 4.02 0.26 -9.50
N ARG A 56 4.48 1.17 -8.65
CA ARG A 56 4.97 2.51 -8.97
C ARG A 56 5.83 3.07 -7.83
N PRO A 57 6.56 4.18 -8.05
CA PRO A 57 7.20 4.92 -6.96
C PRO A 57 6.19 5.39 -5.91
N MET A 58 6.57 5.28 -4.63
CA MET A 58 5.79 5.76 -3.48
C MET A 58 6.72 6.44 -2.49
N ASP A 59 6.39 7.64 -2.07
CA ASP A 59 7.14 8.34 -1.03
C ASP A 59 6.72 7.85 0.36
N VAL A 60 7.41 6.84 0.86
CA VAL A 60 7.13 6.24 2.17
C VAL A 60 7.39 7.20 3.35
N THR A 61 8.07 8.32 3.11
CA THR A 61 8.34 9.30 4.18
C THR A 61 7.08 10.08 4.57
N ARG A 62 6.06 10.07 3.71
CA ARG A 62 4.77 10.75 3.93
C ARG A 62 3.81 9.96 4.83
N CYS A 63 4.15 8.75 5.22
CA CYS A 63 3.32 7.96 6.13
C CYS A 63 4.08 7.58 7.41
N GLY A 64 3.34 7.38 8.50
CA GLY A 64 3.89 6.83 9.73
C GLY A 64 4.15 5.34 9.61
N MET A 65 3.30 4.65 8.84
CA MET A 65 3.42 3.22 8.60
C MET A 65 2.81 2.86 7.24
N MET A 66 3.47 1.97 6.51
CA MET A 66 2.93 1.28 5.33
C MET A 66 3.06 -0.22 5.53
N TYR A 67 2.05 -0.97 5.13
CA TYR A 67 2.17 -2.42 5.06
C TYR A 67 1.62 -2.96 3.73
N ALA A 68 2.13 -4.12 3.34
CA ALA A 68 1.73 -4.79 2.10
C ALA A 68 1.87 -6.31 2.25
N GLY A 69 0.76 -7.02 2.19
CA GLY A 69 0.77 -8.47 2.01
C GLY A 69 1.31 -8.83 0.62
N ALA A 70 2.27 -9.75 0.56
CA ALA A 70 2.96 -10.06 -0.69
C ALA A 70 2.07 -10.70 -1.75
N GLN A 71 1.03 -11.43 -1.35
CA GLN A 71 0.24 -12.32 -2.20
C GLN A 71 -0.50 -11.64 -3.38
N LYS A 72 -0.53 -10.32 -3.43
CA LYS A 72 -1.18 -9.59 -4.54
C LYS A 72 -0.18 -9.19 -5.61
N ASN A 73 0.87 -8.44 -5.27
CA ASN A 73 1.80 -7.89 -6.26
C ASN A 73 3.30 -8.08 -5.95
N ALA A 74 3.65 -8.64 -4.80
CA ALA A 74 5.05 -8.68 -4.35
C ALA A 74 5.61 -10.10 -4.13
N GLY A 75 4.77 -11.14 -4.19
CA GLY A 75 5.19 -12.52 -3.97
C GLY A 75 4.04 -13.44 -3.57
N PRO A 76 4.33 -14.59 -2.95
CA PRO A 76 3.32 -15.53 -2.47
C PRO A 76 2.71 -15.07 -1.15
N ALA A 77 1.62 -15.73 -0.73
CA ALA A 77 1.05 -15.57 0.60
C ALA A 77 2.06 -16.02 1.69
N GLY A 78 1.93 -15.46 2.88
CA GLY A 78 2.69 -15.83 4.07
C GLY A 78 3.75 -14.81 4.50
N VAL A 79 3.99 -13.75 3.73
CA VAL A 79 4.85 -12.64 4.13
C VAL A 79 4.17 -11.29 3.91
N THR A 80 4.37 -10.39 4.88
CA THR A 80 3.91 -9.00 4.79
C THR A 80 5.11 -8.08 5.00
N MET A 81 5.32 -7.16 4.07
CA MET A 81 6.28 -6.08 4.24
C MET A 81 5.67 -5.00 5.11
N VAL A 82 6.43 -4.50 6.09
CA VAL A 82 6.05 -3.38 6.94
C VAL A 82 7.18 -2.35 6.92
N ILE A 83 6.83 -1.12 6.61
CA ILE A 83 7.71 0.04 6.67
C ILE A 83 7.10 0.98 7.70
N ALA A 84 7.81 1.26 8.80
CA ALA A 84 7.31 2.09 9.87
C ALA A 84 8.36 3.12 10.31
N ARG A 85 7.90 4.31 10.69
CA ARG A 85 8.76 5.29 11.37
C ARG A 85 9.21 4.73 12.72
N ARG A 86 10.46 4.98 13.06
CA ARG A 86 11.06 4.42 14.29
C ARG A 86 10.41 4.94 15.56
N ASP A 87 9.96 6.18 15.55
CA ASP A 87 9.30 6.83 16.70
C ASP A 87 7.92 6.23 17.03
N LEU A 88 7.32 5.46 16.10
CA LEU A 88 6.05 4.76 16.31
C LEU A 88 6.22 3.35 16.88
N ILE A 89 7.46 2.87 17.02
CA ILE A 89 7.76 1.53 17.55
C ILE A 89 8.02 1.63 19.06
N GLY A 90 7.53 0.67 19.85
CA GLY A 90 7.74 0.61 21.30
C GLY A 90 6.60 1.20 22.13
N HIS A 91 5.47 1.49 21.51
CA HIS A 91 4.27 2.02 22.18
C HIS A 91 3.13 1.01 22.25
N ALA A 92 3.45 -0.30 22.23
CA ALA A 92 2.45 -1.35 22.34
C ALA A 92 1.73 -1.26 23.70
N LEU A 93 0.42 -1.50 23.68
CA LEU A 93 -0.36 -1.57 24.92
C LEU A 93 0.12 -2.74 25.79
N PRO A 94 0.02 -2.67 27.13
CA PRO A 94 0.43 -3.77 28.02
C PRO A 94 -0.26 -5.11 27.75
N ILE A 95 -1.46 -5.08 27.16
CA ILE A 95 -2.21 -6.27 26.77
C ILE A 95 -1.77 -6.84 25.41
N CYS A 96 -0.92 -6.14 24.64
CA CYS A 96 -0.49 -6.57 23.32
C CYS A 96 0.32 -7.86 23.44
N PRO A 97 -0.05 -8.93 22.72
CA PRO A 97 0.77 -10.13 22.63
C PRO A 97 2.15 -9.81 22.07
N SER A 98 3.19 -10.39 22.63
CA SER A 98 4.59 -10.11 22.25
C SER A 98 4.88 -10.28 20.75
N ALA A 99 4.18 -11.21 20.08
CA ALA A 99 4.31 -11.43 18.64
C ALA A 99 3.72 -10.30 17.77
N PHE A 100 2.89 -9.43 18.34
CA PHE A 100 2.29 -8.26 17.67
C PHE A 100 2.96 -6.95 18.04
N ASP A 101 3.91 -6.99 18.99
CA ASP A 101 4.71 -5.83 19.32
C ASP A 101 5.86 -5.66 18.32
N TYR A 102 5.79 -4.61 17.52
CA TYR A 102 6.84 -4.28 16.53
C TYR A 102 8.21 -4.03 17.15
N ALA A 103 8.31 -3.68 18.44
CA ALA A 103 9.60 -3.56 19.10
C ALA A 103 10.33 -4.91 19.16
N ASN A 104 9.62 -5.99 19.53
CA ASN A 104 10.16 -7.34 19.53
C ASN A 104 10.53 -7.82 18.12
N VAL A 105 9.62 -7.60 17.16
CA VAL A 105 9.84 -7.98 15.76
C VAL A 105 11.05 -7.26 15.17
N ALA A 106 11.22 -5.96 15.46
CA ALA A 106 12.36 -5.17 15.00
C ALA A 106 13.67 -5.60 15.66
N ALA A 107 13.67 -5.85 16.96
CA ALA A 107 14.84 -6.33 17.71
C ALA A 107 15.38 -7.66 17.15
N ASP A 108 14.50 -8.55 16.76
CA ASP A 108 14.83 -9.87 16.22
C ASP A 108 14.97 -9.89 14.69
N HIS A 109 15.12 -8.72 14.06
CA HIS A 109 15.26 -8.59 12.60
C HIS A 109 14.18 -9.37 11.83
N SER A 110 12.92 -9.21 12.24
CA SER A 110 11.75 -9.91 11.70
C SER A 110 11.76 -11.44 11.88
N ARG A 111 12.51 -11.96 12.83
CA ARG A 111 12.65 -13.40 13.12
C ARG A 111 12.23 -13.77 14.54
N TYR A 112 11.34 -12.99 15.14
CA TYR A 112 10.79 -13.25 16.47
C TYR A 112 10.17 -14.66 16.58
N ASN A 113 9.50 -15.10 15.52
CA ASN A 113 9.07 -16.49 15.32
C ASN A 113 9.74 -17.08 14.08
N THR A 114 9.63 -18.39 13.87
CA THR A 114 10.13 -19.05 12.66
C THR A 114 9.55 -18.37 11.42
N PRO A 115 10.40 -17.80 10.55
CA PRO A 115 9.92 -17.05 9.39
C PRO A 115 9.42 -17.98 8.28
N PRO A 116 8.47 -17.53 7.44
CA PRO A 116 8.01 -18.29 6.27
C PRO A 116 9.08 -18.27 5.16
N THR A 117 10.13 -19.05 5.32
CA THR A 117 11.37 -19.00 4.51
C THR A 117 11.10 -19.08 3.01
N PHE A 118 10.21 -19.97 2.55
CA PHE A 118 9.88 -20.09 1.13
C PHE A 118 9.23 -18.82 0.59
N ALA A 119 8.26 -18.25 1.32
CA ALA A 119 7.59 -17.03 0.90
C ALA A 119 8.55 -15.82 0.83
N ILE A 120 9.46 -15.71 1.80
CA ILE A 120 10.51 -14.68 1.81
C ILE A 120 11.46 -14.86 0.63
N TYR A 121 11.89 -16.09 0.34
CA TYR A 121 12.77 -16.40 -0.78
C TYR A 121 12.14 -15.99 -2.11
N VAL A 122 10.89 -16.39 -2.35
CA VAL A 122 10.18 -16.06 -3.61
C VAL A 122 9.91 -14.54 -3.71
N ALA A 123 9.51 -13.87 -2.63
CA ALA A 123 9.38 -12.41 -2.63
C ALA A 123 10.72 -11.73 -2.98
N GLY A 124 11.83 -12.25 -2.47
CA GLY A 124 13.19 -11.80 -2.83
C GLY A 124 13.49 -11.95 -4.32
N LEU A 125 13.02 -13.03 -4.97
CA LEU A 125 13.15 -13.21 -6.42
C LEU A 125 12.31 -12.19 -7.18
N VAL A 126 11.07 -11.90 -6.73
CA VAL A 126 10.22 -10.87 -7.31
C VAL A 126 10.90 -9.49 -7.22
N PHE A 127 11.49 -9.14 -6.08
CA PHE A 127 12.22 -7.87 -5.92
C PHE A 127 13.41 -7.75 -6.86
N LYS A 128 14.16 -8.83 -7.07
CA LYS A 128 15.26 -8.89 -8.04
C LYS A 128 14.74 -8.69 -9.47
N TRP A 129 13.63 -9.35 -9.81
CA TRP A 129 12.97 -9.21 -11.11
C TRP A 129 12.49 -7.77 -11.35
N VAL A 130 11.80 -7.14 -10.39
CA VAL A 130 11.39 -5.73 -10.45
C VAL A 130 12.61 -4.83 -10.69
N LYS A 131 13.71 -5.04 -9.94
CA LYS A 131 14.96 -4.27 -10.10
C LYS A 131 15.55 -4.44 -11.50
N ALA A 132 15.58 -5.65 -12.04
CA ALA A 132 16.09 -5.94 -13.38
C ALA A 132 15.24 -5.34 -14.51
N ASN A 133 13.96 -5.07 -14.25
CA ASN A 133 13.01 -4.47 -15.22
C ASN A 133 12.79 -2.97 -15.02
N GLY A 134 13.81 -2.24 -14.57
CA GLY A 134 13.78 -0.79 -14.43
C GLY A 134 13.22 -0.29 -13.08
N GLY A 135 13.13 -1.18 -12.08
CA GLY A 135 12.62 -0.84 -10.76
C GLY A 135 11.15 -0.44 -10.77
N VAL A 136 10.73 0.27 -9.74
CA VAL A 136 9.32 0.72 -9.62
C VAL A 136 8.91 1.73 -10.68
N ALA A 137 9.84 2.48 -11.26
CA ALA A 137 9.55 3.37 -12.39
C ALA A 137 9.27 2.57 -13.68
N GLY A 138 10.02 1.50 -13.95
CA GLY A 138 9.75 0.57 -15.05
C GLY A 138 8.40 -0.14 -14.87
N MET A 139 8.08 -0.56 -13.64
CA MET A 139 6.77 -1.13 -13.32
C MET A 139 5.63 -0.14 -13.56
N GLU A 140 5.80 1.12 -13.16
CA GLU A 140 4.80 2.16 -13.40
C GLU A 140 4.51 2.34 -14.89
N ALA A 141 5.54 2.45 -15.71
CA ALA A 141 5.39 2.60 -17.16
C ALA A 141 4.64 1.41 -17.78
N ALA A 142 5.01 0.18 -17.40
CA ALA A 142 4.37 -1.03 -17.88
C ALA A 142 2.91 -1.15 -17.41
N ASN A 143 2.63 -0.82 -16.14
CA ASN A 143 1.28 -0.87 -15.58
C ASN A 143 0.38 0.20 -16.19
N LYS A 144 0.91 1.41 -16.40
CA LYS A 144 0.19 2.47 -17.10
C LYS A 144 -0.20 2.04 -18.52
N ALA A 145 0.73 1.51 -19.29
CA ALA A 145 0.44 1.05 -20.67
C ALA A 145 -0.65 -0.04 -20.71
N LYS A 146 -0.62 -1.00 -19.78
CA LYS A 146 -1.65 -2.03 -19.66
C LYS A 146 -3.02 -1.45 -19.26
N ALA A 147 -3.04 -0.55 -18.29
CA ALA A 147 -4.26 0.10 -17.83
C ALA A 147 -4.87 0.98 -18.93
N ASP A 148 -4.06 1.79 -19.62
CA ASP A 148 -4.51 2.63 -20.73
C ASP A 148 -5.12 1.80 -21.86
N LEU A 149 -4.52 0.65 -22.20
CA LEU A 149 -5.06 -0.26 -23.22
C LEU A 149 -6.45 -0.81 -22.83
N LEU A 150 -6.57 -1.31 -21.60
CA LEU A 150 -7.81 -1.90 -21.12
C LEU A 150 -8.91 -0.86 -20.93
N TYR A 151 -8.62 0.25 -20.27
CA TYR A 151 -9.59 1.33 -20.07
C TYR A 151 -9.99 1.99 -21.40
N GLY A 152 -9.04 2.13 -22.33
CA GLY A 152 -9.34 2.62 -23.67
C GLY A 152 -10.35 1.74 -24.40
N TYR A 153 -10.25 0.42 -24.26
CA TYR A 153 -11.26 -0.50 -24.80
C TYR A 153 -12.61 -0.37 -24.08
N LEU A 154 -12.60 -0.38 -22.75
CA LEU A 154 -13.82 -0.30 -21.92
C LEU A 154 -14.60 0.99 -22.15
N ASP A 155 -13.92 2.12 -22.30
CA ASP A 155 -14.56 3.42 -22.48
C ASP A 155 -15.11 3.62 -23.91
N ASN A 156 -14.62 2.83 -24.88
CA ASN A 156 -15.08 2.88 -26.30
C ASN A 156 -16.05 1.76 -26.68
N THR A 157 -16.42 0.87 -25.76
CA THR A 157 -17.40 -0.20 -26.02
C THR A 157 -18.76 0.15 -25.42
N SER A 158 -19.84 -0.31 -26.07
CA SER A 158 -21.20 -0.25 -25.51
C SER A 158 -21.57 -1.50 -24.71
N PHE A 159 -20.73 -2.54 -24.74
CA PHE A 159 -21.00 -3.81 -24.07
C PHE A 159 -20.63 -3.81 -22.60
N TYR A 160 -19.49 -3.18 -22.25
CA TYR A 160 -19.01 -3.07 -20.87
C TYR A 160 -19.28 -1.66 -20.31
N ARG A 161 -19.47 -1.60 -19.01
CA ARG A 161 -19.57 -0.36 -18.27
C ARG A 161 -18.61 -0.37 -17.08
N ASN A 162 -17.65 0.52 -17.07
CA ASN A 162 -16.82 0.75 -15.88
C ASN A 162 -17.47 1.86 -15.02
N PRO A 163 -17.87 1.56 -13.78
CA PRO A 163 -18.55 2.54 -12.92
C PRO A 163 -17.59 3.53 -12.25
N ILE A 164 -16.27 3.33 -12.38
CA ILE A 164 -15.29 4.10 -11.63
C ILE A 164 -14.91 5.38 -12.37
N HIS A 165 -14.94 6.49 -11.66
CA HIS A 165 -14.55 7.80 -12.17
C HIS A 165 -13.08 7.81 -12.63
N ALA A 166 -12.82 8.23 -13.86
CA ALA A 166 -11.52 8.10 -14.52
C ALA A 166 -10.31 8.59 -13.71
N PRO A 167 -10.34 9.74 -13.01
CA PRO A 167 -9.21 10.23 -12.22
C PRO A 167 -8.78 9.35 -11.05
N VAL A 168 -9.63 8.44 -10.60
CA VAL A 168 -9.37 7.58 -9.42
C VAL A 168 -9.35 6.08 -9.77
N ARG A 169 -9.34 5.75 -11.05
CA ARG A 169 -9.26 4.36 -11.52
C ARG A 169 -7.93 3.73 -11.12
N SER A 170 -8.01 2.55 -10.55
CA SER A 170 -6.83 1.74 -10.25
C SER A 170 -6.13 1.30 -11.53
N ARG A 171 -4.80 1.39 -11.55
CA ARG A 171 -3.98 0.81 -12.61
C ARG A 171 -3.73 -0.69 -12.41
N MET A 172 -4.14 -1.23 -11.26
CA MET A 172 -3.90 -2.62 -10.86
C MET A 172 -5.17 -3.47 -10.86
N ASN A 173 -6.32 -2.88 -10.57
CA ASN A 173 -7.59 -3.57 -10.41
C ASN A 173 -8.68 -2.87 -11.22
N VAL A 174 -9.20 -3.56 -12.21
CA VAL A 174 -10.24 -3.05 -13.11
C VAL A 174 -11.51 -3.86 -12.88
N PRO A 175 -12.54 -3.27 -12.21
CA PRO A 175 -13.83 -3.94 -11.97
C PRO A 175 -14.75 -3.92 -13.19
#